data_95bc23bbdde0655c675c40b70239b92d
#
_entry.id   95bc23bbdde0655c675c40b70239b92d
#
_cell.length_a   1.000
_cell.length_b   1.000
_cell.length_c   1.000
_cell.angle_alpha   90.00
_cell.angle_beta   90.00
_cell.angle_gamma   90.00
#
_symmetry.space_group_name_H-M   'P 1'
#
loop_
_entity.id
_entity.type
_entity.pdbx_description
1 polymer ?
#
loop_
_entity_poly.entity_id
_entity_poly.type
_entity_poly.pdbx_seq_one_letter_code
_entity_poly.pdbx_strand_id
1 'polypeptide(L)'
;MIDLYYAPTPNGHKITLFLEEAELAYRLLKVDISKCNQFRPDFLAISPNNKIPAIVDHAPADGGQPLSLFESGEILLYLAEKSGKLLSGELRERHTTLQWLFWQVGGLGPMLGQNHHFNHFAPQAIPYAIERYQVETQRLYNVLNKRLETSPWLGGDHYSIADIASWPWVNAHQRQRIDLDTYPAVYNWFERIRTRPATARALLQAQLHCNSTKA
;
A
#
# COMPACT_ATOMS: atom_id res chain seq x y z
N MET A 1 18.59 10.16 -3.38
CA MET A 1 17.29 10.87 -3.41
C MET A 1 16.31 10.05 -4.22
N ILE A 2 15.12 9.85 -3.71
CA ILE A 2 14.06 9.05 -4.35
C ILE A 2 12.94 10.00 -4.80
N ASP A 3 12.55 9.93 -6.07
CA ASP A 3 11.34 10.58 -6.58
C ASP A 3 10.18 9.59 -6.48
N LEU A 4 9.13 9.96 -5.75
CA LEU A 4 7.92 9.16 -5.62
C LEU A 4 6.79 9.78 -6.45
N TYR A 5 6.38 9.10 -7.49
CA TYR A 5 5.20 9.42 -8.30
C TYR A 5 3.95 8.89 -7.60
N TYR A 6 3.09 9.80 -7.15
CA TYR A 6 2.11 9.52 -6.13
C TYR A 6 0.72 10.07 -6.45
N ALA A 7 -0.30 9.33 -6.04
CA ALA A 7 -1.66 9.82 -5.81
C ALA A 7 -2.18 9.29 -4.46
N PRO A 8 -3.12 10.00 -3.77
CA PRO A 8 -3.62 9.63 -2.44
C PRO A 8 -4.57 8.42 -2.52
N THR A 9 -4.01 7.28 -2.78
CA THR A 9 -4.68 5.97 -2.86
C THR A 9 -4.04 4.99 -1.88
N PRO A 10 -4.70 3.88 -1.52
CA PRO A 10 -4.09 2.88 -0.65
C PRO A 10 -2.72 2.40 -1.14
N ASN A 11 -2.53 2.23 -2.46
CA ASN A 11 -1.24 1.82 -3.00
C ASN A 11 -0.17 2.91 -2.92
N GLY A 12 -0.54 4.19 -3.13
CA GLY A 12 0.37 5.32 -2.93
C GLY A 12 0.83 5.42 -1.47
N HIS A 13 -0.12 5.26 -0.54
CA HIS A 13 0.18 5.32 0.89
C HIS A 13 1.14 4.24 1.39
N LYS A 14 1.22 3.08 0.73
CA LYS A 14 2.24 2.07 1.06
C LYS A 14 3.65 2.65 1.02
N ILE A 15 3.94 3.42 -0.03
CA ILE A 15 5.30 3.91 -0.26
C ILE A 15 5.62 5.11 0.64
N THR A 16 4.68 6.05 0.82
CA THR A 16 4.89 7.13 1.79
C THR A 16 5.09 6.58 3.20
N LEU A 17 4.28 5.58 3.61
CA LEU A 17 4.42 4.95 4.91
C LEU A 17 5.79 4.29 5.09
N PHE A 18 6.27 3.54 4.09
CA PHE A 18 7.60 2.94 4.13
C PHE A 18 8.70 3.99 4.25
N LEU A 19 8.67 5.03 3.40
CA LEU A 19 9.71 6.06 3.35
C LEU A 19 9.80 6.82 4.68
N GLU A 20 8.66 7.10 5.31
CA GLU A 20 8.60 7.73 6.64
C GLU A 20 9.07 6.79 7.78
N GLU A 21 8.75 5.49 7.71
CA GLU A 21 9.24 4.49 8.69
C GLU A 21 10.75 4.24 8.57
N ALA A 22 11.24 4.21 7.35
CA ALA A 22 12.65 3.99 7.08
C ALA A 22 13.50 5.27 7.21
N GLU A 23 12.86 6.44 7.34
CA GLU A 23 13.50 7.76 7.40
C GLU A 23 14.33 8.04 6.14
N LEU A 24 13.83 7.61 4.99
CA LEU A 24 14.47 7.84 3.71
C LEU A 24 14.03 9.19 3.12
N ALA A 25 14.99 9.99 2.68
CA ALA A 25 14.70 11.24 2.01
C ALA A 25 14.09 11.01 0.62
N TYR A 26 12.97 11.67 0.35
CA TYR A 26 12.27 11.55 -0.92
C TYR A 26 11.66 12.89 -1.37
N ARG A 27 11.37 12.98 -2.66
CA ARG A 27 10.57 14.05 -3.26
C ARG A 27 9.26 13.45 -3.76
N LEU A 28 8.16 14.03 -3.36
CA LEU A 28 6.84 13.56 -3.76
C LEU A 28 6.39 14.33 -5.02
N LEU A 29 6.11 13.59 -6.10
CA LEU A 29 5.66 14.08 -7.40
C LEU A 29 4.22 13.63 -7.63
N LYS A 30 3.30 14.60 -7.69
CA LYS A 30 1.88 14.31 -7.86
C LYS A 30 1.56 13.82 -9.27
N VAL A 31 0.85 12.69 -9.35
CA VAL A 31 0.20 12.20 -10.57
C VAL A 31 -1.31 12.40 -10.41
N ASP A 32 -1.89 13.36 -11.09
CA ASP A 32 -3.31 13.63 -11.05
C ASP A 32 -4.06 12.62 -11.93
N ILE A 33 -4.51 11.53 -11.31
CA ILE A 33 -5.21 10.44 -12.00
C ILE A 33 -6.61 10.87 -12.50
N SER A 34 -7.20 11.92 -11.92
CA SER A 34 -8.47 12.47 -12.38
C SER A 34 -8.34 13.24 -13.71
N LYS A 35 -7.12 13.71 -13.99
CA LYS A 35 -6.76 14.40 -15.25
C LYS A 35 -6.03 13.48 -16.23
N CYS A 36 -6.08 12.17 -16.00
CA CYS A 36 -5.43 11.17 -16.85
C CYS A 36 -3.89 11.34 -16.98
N ASN A 37 -3.21 11.96 -16.00
CA ASN A 37 -1.77 12.19 -16.03
C ASN A 37 -0.97 10.88 -16.03
N GLN A 38 -1.56 9.76 -15.61
CA GLN A 38 -0.94 8.41 -15.66
C GLN A 38 -0.74 7.90 -17.09
N PHE A 39 -1.33 8.55 -18.11
CA PHE A 39 -1.18 8.18 -19.52
C PHE A 39 -0.18 9.09 -20.27
N ARG A 40 0.46 10.03 -19.58
CA ARG A 40 1.46 10.88 -20.21
C ARG A 40 2.71 10.07 -20.57
N PRO A 41 3.36 10.36 -21.72
CA PRO A 41 4.52 9.59 -22.18
C PRO A 41 5.68 9.56 -21.17
N ASP A 42 5.92 10.66 -20.46
CA ASP A 42 6.95 10.78 -19.43
C ASP A 42 6.67 9.84 -18.23
N PHE A 43 5.42 9.70 -17.83
CA PHE A 43 5.05 8.75 -16.76
C PHE A 43 5.04 7.30 -17.27
N LEU A 44 4.57 7.03 -18.48
CA LEU A 44 4.57 5.69 -19.07
C LEU A 44 5.99 5.12 -19.25
N ALA A 45 6.99 5.96 -19.44
CA ALA A 45 8.40 5.55 -19.49
C ALA A 45 8.88 4.99 -18.12
N ILE A 46 8.24 5.39 -17.01
CA ILE A 46 8.57 4.95 -15.65
C ILE A 46 7.65 3.81 -15.22
N SER A 47 6.35 3.91 -15.52
CA SER A 47 5.32 2.94 -15.17
C SER A 47 4.51 2.52 -16.40
N PRO A 48 4.97 1.51 -17.16
CA PRO A 48 4.33 1.09 -18.41
C PRO A 48 2.89 0.57 -18.23
N ASN A 49 2.53 0.18 -17.00
CA ASN A 49 1.16 -0.23 -16.64
C ASN A 49 0.23 0.97 -16.34
N ASN A 50 0.68 2.22 -16.53
CA ASN A 50 -0.07 3.45 -16.23
C ASN A 50 -0.68 3.50 -14.81
N LYS A 51 -0.01 2.93 -13.82
CA LYS A 51 -0.46 2.90 -12.42
C LYS A 51 0.52 3.61 -11.50
N ILE A 52 -0.01 4.26 -10.46
CA ILE A 52 0.76 4.72 -9.31
C ILE A 52 0.71 3.64 -8.21
N PRO A 53 1.67 3.60 -7.30
CA PRO A 53 2.90 4.39 -7.26
C PRO A 53 3.96 3.91 -8.25
N ALA A 54 4.90 4.80 -8.57
CA ALA A 54 6.17 4.48 -9.20
C ALA A 54 7.28 5.31 -8.52
N ILE A 55 8.52 4.86 -8.60
CA ILE A 55 9.67 5.62 -8.09
C ILE A 55 10.77 5.74 -9.13
N VAL A 56 11.60 6.77 -8.97
CA VAL A 56 12.92 6.84 -9.58
C VAL A 56 13.94 7.03 -8.46
N ASP A 57 14.82 6.05 -8.29
CA ASP A 57 15.95 6.17 -7.37
C ASP A 57 17.16 6.72 -8.11
N HIS A 58 17.60 7.93 -7.75
CA HIS A 58 18.74 8.63 -8.37
C HIS A 58 20.10 8.16 -7.85
N ALA A 59 20.13 7.27 -6.85
CA ALA A 59 21.35 6.70 -6.29
C ALA A 59 21.10 5.23 -5.91
N PRO A 60 20.91 4.34 -6.90
CA PRO A 60 20.76 2.92 -6.62
C PRO A 60 22.04 2.33 -6.00
N ALA A 61 21.88 1.21 -5.28
CA ALA A 61 22.98 0.63 -4.48
C ALA A 61 24.15 0.12 -5.33
N ASP A 62 23.92 -0.19 -6.59
CA ASP A 62 24.94 -0.61 -7.57
C ASP A 62 25.79 0.55 -8.14
N GLY A 63 25.46 1.80 -7.78
CA GLY A 63 26.12 3.00 -8.30
C GLY A 63 25.83 3.30 -9.77
N GLY A 64 24.85 2.61 -10.37
CA GLY A 64 24.48 2.75 -11.78
C GLY A 64 23.63 4.00 -12.07
N GLN A 65 23.03 4.02 -13.26
CA GLN A 65 22.10 5.06 -13.68
C GLN A 65 20.85 5.08 -12.81
N PRO A 66 20.07 6.18 -12.76
CA PRO A 66 18.80 6.21 -12.04
C PRO A 66 17.92 5.03 -12.39
N LEU A 67 17.38 4.37 -11.36
CA LEU A 67 16.55 3.18 -11.47
C LEU A 67 15.07 3.54 -11.32
N SER A 68 14.28 3.22 -12.34
CA SER A 68 12.82 3.38 -12.32
C SER A 68 12.17 2.06 -11.90
N LEU A 69 11.21 2.13 -10.97
CA LEU A 69 10.44 0.97 -10.51
C LEU A 69 8.95 1.31 -10.44
N PHE A 70 8.14 0.36 -10.83
CA PHE A 70 6.70 0.34 -10.66
C PHE A 70 6.29 -0.95 -9.93
N GLU A 71 5.00 -1.15 -9.62
CA GLU A 71 4.44 -2.14 -8.70
C GLU A 71 4.76 -1.86 -7.23
N SER A 72 3.72 -1.54 -6.45
CA SER A 72 3.91 -1.14 -5.05
C SER A 72 4.57 -2.22 -4.18
N GLY A 73 4.35 -3.51 -4.49
CA GLY A 73 5.00 -4.62 -3.79
C GLY A 73 6.50 -4.70 -4.09
N GLU A 74 6.88 -4.53 -5.35
CA GLU A 74 8.28 -4.50 -5.77
C GLU A 74 9.01 -3.27 -5.20
N ILE A 75 8.38 -2.11 -5.25
CA ILE A 75 8.94 -0.89 -4.66
C ILE A 75 9.21 -1.08 -3.17
N LEU A 76 8.28 -1.70 -2.42
CA LEU A 76 8.49 -2.00 -1.00
C LEU A 76 9.66 -2.96 -0.79
N LEU A 77 9.78 -4.00 -1.60
CA LEU A 77 10.87 -4.97 -1.51
C LEU A 77 12.21 -4.30 -1.79
N TYR A 78 12.31 -3.55 -2.88
CA TYR A 78 13.51 -2.79 -3.25
C TYR A 78 13.95 -1.82 -2.14
N LEU A 79 13.01 -1.02 -1.62
CA LEU A 79 13.31 -0.05 -0.57
C LEU A 79 13.75 -0.73 0.74
N ALA A 80 13.18 -1.89 1.06
CA ALA A 80 13.57 -2.68 2.23
C ALA A 80 14.99 -3.22 2.08
N GLU A 81 15.33 -3.75 0.92
CA GLU A 81 16.68 -4.24 0.62
C GLU A 81 17.70 -3.09 0.60
N LYS A 82 17.37 -1.97 -0.03
CA LYS A 82 18.24 -0.78 -0.07
C LYS A 82 18.51 -0.22 1.32
N SER A 83 17.53 -0.17 2.20
CA SER A 83 17.65 0.44 3.54
C SER A 83 18.08 -0.54 4.63
N GLY A 84 17.95 -1.85 4.39
CA GLY A 84 18.12 -2.88 5.42
C GLY A 84 17.02 -2.85 6.50
N LYS A 85 15.87 -2.23 6.24
CA LYS A 85 14.78 -2.04 7.21
C LYS A 85 13.50 -2.76 6.78
N LEU A 86 12.70 -3.22 7.75
CA LEU A 86 11.34 -3.71 7.56
C LEU A 86 11.22 -5.00 6.73
N LEU A 87 12.33 -5.69 6.52
CA LEU A 87 12.42 -7.03 5.93
C LEU A 87 13.59 -7.77 6.59
N SER A 88 13.31 -8.90 7.22
CA SER A 88 14.32 -9.71 7.88
C SER A 88 15.29 -10.34 6.87
N GLY A 89 16.56 -10.47 7.26
CA GLY A 89 17.55 -11.29 6.56
C GLY A 89 17.41 -12.79 6.82
N GLU A 90 16.72 -13.18 7.90
CA GLU A 90 16.52 -14.59 8.27
C GLU A 90 15.58 -15.27 7.28
N LEU A 91 16.03 -16.42 6.76
CA LEU A 91 15.34 -17.13 5.65
C LEU A 91 13.85 -17.34 5.91
N ARG A 92 13.48 -17.87 7.07
CA ARG A 92 12.10 -18.24 7.37
C ARG A 92 11.21 -17.01 7.54
N GLU A 93 11.67 -16.02 8.30
CA GLU A 93 10.92 -14.79 8.55
C GLU A 93 10.79 -13.97 7.26
N ARG A 94 11.86 -13.87 6.46
CA ARG A 94 11.84 -13.23 5.16
C ARG A 94 10.77 -13.83 4.25
N HIS A 95 10.77 -15.16 4.10
CA HIS A 95 9.79 -15.82 3.24
C HIS A 95 8.36 -15.75 3.78
N THR A 96 8.17 -15.76 5.09
CA THR A 96 6.85 -15.49 5.70
C THR A 96 6.37 -14.08 5.35
N THR A 97 7.23 -13.09 5.48
CA THR A 97 6.92 -11.70 5.09
C THR A 97 6.57 -11.60 3.61
N LEU A 98 7.34 -12.22 2.72
CA LEU A 98 7.09 -12.20 1.28
C LEU A 98 5.77 -12.91 0.91
N GLN A 99 5.42 -14.03 1.55
CA GLN A 99 4.12 -14.68 1.34
C GLN A 99 2.95 -13.72 1.63
N TRP A 100 3.02 -12.99 2.73
CA TRP A 100 1.97 -12.03 3.09
C TRP A 100 2.00 -10.77 2.23
N LEU A 101 3.16 -10.34 1.76
CA LEU A 101 3.27 -9.29 0.75
C LEU A 101 2.59 -9.71 -0.55
N PHE A 102 2.91 -10.90 -1.08
CA PHE A 102 2.28 -11.42 -2.30
C PHE A 102 0.79 -11.69 -2.12
N TRP A 103 0.36 -12.17 -0.95
CA TRP A 103 -1.07 -12.29 -0.63
C TRP A 103 -1.77 -10.94 -0.69
N GLN A 104 -1.13 -9.88 -0.21
CA GLN A 104 -1.69 -8.53 -0.27
C GLN A 104 -1.80 -8.03 -1.72
N VAL A 105 -0.73 -8.13 -2.51
CA VAL A 105 -0.73 -7.57 -3.89
C VAL A 105 -1.53 -8.41 -4.87
N GLY A 106 -1.59 -9.74 -4.67
CA GLY A 106 -2.33 -10.66 -5.53
C GLY A 106 -3.79 -10.90 -5.13
N GLY A 107 -4.15 -10.62 -3.89
CA GLY A 107 -5.46 -10.93 -3.33
C GLY A 107 -6.12 -9.75 -2.64
N LEU A 108 -5.65 -9.37 -1.44
CA LEU A 108 -6.31 -8.37 -0.61
C LEU A 108 -6.55 -7.06 -1.37
N GLY A 109 -5.50 -6.43 -1.89
CA GLY A 109 -5.60 -5.15 -2.58
C GLY A 109 -6.54 -5.19 -3.78
N PRO A 110 -6.35 -6.11 -4.75
CA PRO A 110 -7.23 -6.22 -5.91
C PRO A 110 -8.70 -6.45 -5.56
N MET A 111 -9.00 -7.36 -4.63
CA MET A 111 -10.40 -7.67 -4.28
C MET A 111 -11.08 -6.53 -3.53
N LEU A 112 -10.39 -5.88 -2.61
CA LEU A 112 -10.89 -4.67 -1.95
C LEU A 112 -11.05 -3.51 -2.96
N GLY A 113 -10.18 -3.44 -3.98
CA GLY A 113 -10.31 -2.50 -5.08
C GLY A 113 -11.57 -2.73 -5.90
N GLN A 114 -11.92 -3.98 -6.19
CA GLN A 114 -13.19 -4.31 -6.85
C GLN A 114 -14.39 -4.01 -5.95
N ASN A 115 -14.30 -4.29 -4.66
CA ASN A 115 -15.33 -3.89 -3.69
C ASN A 115 -15.56 -2.36 -3.76
N HIS A 116 -14.51 -1.55 -3.73
CA HIS A 116 -14.62 -0.09 -3.89
C HIS A 116 -15.26 0.30 -5.22
N HIS A 117 -14.84 -0.34 -6.33
CA HIS A 117 -15.36 -0.02 -7.65
C HIS A 117 -16.87 -0.22 -7.71
N PHE A 118 -17.37 -1.40 -7.34
CA PHE A 118 -18.77 -1.73 -7.47
C PHE A 118 -19.68 -1.04 -6.43
N ASN A 119 -19.13 -0.63 -5.28
CA ASN A 119 -19.88 0.11 -4.28
C ASN A 119 -19.89 1.64 -4.51
N HIS A 120 -18.86 2.22 -5.19
CA HIS A 120 -18.70 3.68 -5.23
C HIS A 120 -18.45 4.28 -6.60
N PHE A 121 -17.98 3.51 -7.58
CA PHE A 121 -17.51 4.06 -8.86
C PHE A 121 -18.17 3.46 -10.10
N ALA A 122 -18.84 2.32 -9.97
CA ALA A 122 -19.55 1.72 -11.08
C ALA A 122 -20.67 2.66 -11.57
N PRO A 123 -20.88 2.83 -12.89
CA PRO A 123 -21.87 3.74 -13.44
C PRO A 123 -23.30 3.31 -13.12
N GLN A 124 -23.51 2.04 -12.80
CA GLN A 124 -24.77 1.46 -12.37
C GLN A 124 -24.56 0.40 -11.31
N ALA A 125 -25.54 0.20 -10.43
CA ALA A 125 -25.49 -0.86 -9.44
C ALA A 125 -25.60 -2.24 -10.10
N ILE A 126 -24.68 -3.14 -9.76
CA ILE A 126 -24.67 -4.55 -10.20
C ILE A 126 -24.72 -5.42 -8.94
N PRO A 127 -25.94 -5.80 -8.46
CA PRO A 127 -26.13 -6.47 -7.18
C PRO A 127 -25.25 -7.71 -7.00
N TYR A 128 -25.17 -8.56 -8.02
CA TYR A 128 -24.32 -9.76 -7.98
C TYR A 128 -22.83 -9.42 -7.76
N ALA A 129 -22.30 -8.40 -8.43
CA ALA A 129 -20.90 -8.00 -8.26
C ALA A 129 -20.65 -7.40 -6.88
N ILE A 130 -21.59 -6.58 -6.39
CA ILE A 130 -21.52 -5.99 -5.05
C ILE A 130 -21.49 -7.08 -4.00
N GLU A 131 -22.41 -8.05 -4.05
CA GLU A 131 -22.46 -9.16 -3.12
C GLU A 131 -21.19 -10.03 -3.20
N ARG A 132 -20.79 -10.43 -4.41
CA ARG A 132 -19.60 -11.25 -4.63
C ARG A 132 -18.35 -10.63 -3.99
N TYR A 133 -18.10 -9.34 -4.23
CA TYR A 133 -16.90 -8.70 -3.70
C TYR A 133 -17.04 -8.33 -2.22
N GLN A 134 -18.25 -8.16 -1.70
CA GLN A 134 -18.47 -8.02 -0.27
C GLN A 134 -18.14 -9.33 0.48
N VAL A 135 -18.62 -10.48 -0.02
CA VAL A 135 -18.31 -11.80 0.55
C VAL A 135 -16.81 -12.09 0.50
N GLU A 136 -16.16 -11.78 -0.63
CA GLU A 136 -14.70 -11.97 -0.75
C GLU A 136 -13.92 -11.03 0.19
N THR A 137 -14.36 -9.79 0.34
CA THR A 137 -13.78 -8.85 1.31
C THR A 137 -13.84 -9.42 2.73
N GLN A 138 -15.00 -9.90 3.17
CA GLN A 138 -15.17 -10.52 4.49
C GLN A 138 -14.29 -11.76 4.67
N ARG A 139 -14.18 -12.60 3.64
CA ARG A 139 -13.29 -13.77 3.64
C ARG A 139 -11.83 -13.36 3.86
N LEU A 140 -11.37 -12.32 3.16
CA LEU A 140 -10.00 -11.82 3.29
C LEU A 140 -9.72 -11.18 4.65
N TYR A 141 -10.69 -10.46 5.22
CA TYR A 141 -10.58 -9.95 6.60
C TYR A 141 -10.54 -11.09 7.63
N ASN A 142 -11.28 -12.19 7.41
CA ASN A 142 -11.18 -13.39 8.25
C ASN A 142 -9.79 -14.03 8.18
N VAL A 143 -9.19 -14.11 6.99
CA VAL A 143 -7.81 -14.61 6.81
C VAL A 143 -6.82 -13.73 7.58
N LEU A 144 -6.96 -12.41 7.43
CA LEU A 144 -6.13 -11.43 8.13
C LEU A 144 -6.27 -11.54 9.65
N ASN A 145 -7.50 -11.65 10.15
CA ASN A 145 -7.78 -11.78 11.58
C ASN A 145 -7.15 -13.03 12.16
N LYS A 146 -7.36 -14.19 11.53
CA LYS A 146 -6.76 -15.47 11.96
C LYS A 146 -5.23 -15.42 12.01
N ARG A 147 -4.61 -14.75 11.04
CA ARG A 147 -3.15 -14.55 11.06
C ARG A 147 -2.72 -13.75 12.28
N LEU A 148 -3.41 -12.65 12.55
CA LEU A 148 -3.07 -11.72 13.62
C LEU A 148 -3.48 -12.22 15.02
N GLU A 149 -4.32 -13.25 15.13
CA GLU A 149 -4.56 -13.98 16.37
C GLU A 149 -3.34 -14.78 16.86
N THR A 150 -2.49 -15.22 15.91
CA THR A 150 -1.35 -16.09 16.20
C THR A 150 0.01 -15.41 16.01
N SER A 151 0.03 -14.19 15.50
CA SER A 151 1.27 -13.45 15.21
C SER A 151 1.05 -11.95 15.42
N PRO A 152 2.00 -11.24 16.05
CA PRO A 152 1.85 -9.80 16.28
C PRO A 152 1.84 -8.99 14.97
N TRP A 153 2.50 -9.49 13.92
CA TRP A 153 2.60 -8.86 12.61
C TRP A 153 2.42 -9.88 11.49
N LEU A 154 2.14 -9.43 10.27
CA LEU A 154 1.93 -10.34 9.15
C LEU A 154 3.16 -11.17 8.83
N GLY A 155 4.35 -10.56 8.88
CA GLY A 155 5.62 -11.23 8.63
C GLY A 155 6.10 -12.13 9.78
N GLY A 156 5.55 -12.00 10.98
CA GLY A 156 6.02 -12.72 12.17
C GLY A 156 6.10 -11.81 13.39
N ASP A 157 7.25 -11.81 14.06
CA ASP A 157 7.44 -11.08 15.31
C ASP A 157 7.75 -9.59 15.12
N HIS A 158 8.08 -9.18 13.90
CA HIS A 158 8.48 -7.80 13.60
C HIS A 158 7.59 -7.14 12.54
N TYR A 159 7.37 -5.84 12.74
CA TYR A 159 6.71 -4.97 11.76
C TYR A 159 7.48 -4.97 10.43
N SER A 160 6.78 -5.18 9.31
CA SER A 160 7.41 -5.49 8.03
C SER A 160 6.68 -4.83 6.84
N ILE A 161 7.26 -5.00 5.65
CA ILE A 161 6.66 -4.56 4.40
C ILE A 161 5.30 -5.21 4.11
N ALA A 162 5.01 -6.38 4.66
CA ALA A 162 3.71 -7.02 4.53
C ALA A 162 2.60 -6.23 5.26
N ASP A 163 2.92 -5.72 6.46
CA ASP A 163 2.03 -4.86 7.23
C ASP A 163 1.82 -3.51 6.54
N ILE A 164 2.91 -2.91 6.07
CA ILE A 164 2.89 -1.63 5.32
C ILE A 164 2.05 -1.76 4.05
N ALA A 165 2.15 -2.87 3.34
CA ALA A 165 1.37 -3.11 2.14
C ALA A 165 -0.13 -3.26 2.44
N SER A 166 -0.48 -3.86 3.58
CA SER A 166 -1.86 -4.22 3.94
C SER A 166 -2.61 -3.09 4.64
N TRP A 167 -1.95 -2.35 5.52
CA TRP A 167 -2.58 -1.35 6.38
C TRP A 167 -3.35 -0.24 5.64
N PRO A 168 -2.84 0.37 4.54
CA PRO A 168 -3.57 1.42 3.84
C PRO A 168 -4.89 0.94 3.24
N TRP A 169 -5.00 -0.33 2.89
CA TRP A 169 -6.23 -0.93 2.42
C TRP A 169 -7.22 -1.15 3.55
N VAL A 170 -6.75 -1.60 4.73
CA VAL A 170 -7.59 -1.72 5.94
C VAL A 170 -8.00 -0.34 6.45
N ASN A 171 -7.16 0.69 6.31
CA ASN A 171 -7.51 2.07 6.67
C ASN A 171 -8.73 2.62 5.90
N ALA A 172 -9.09 1.99 4.78
CA ALA A 172 -10.31 2.31 4.01
C ALA A 172 -11.50 1.40 4.35
N HIS A 173 -11.48 0.67 5.47
CA HIS A 173 -12.46 -0.37 5.84
C HIS A 173 -13.92 0.11 5.81
N GLN A 174 -14.20 1.34 6.24
CA GLN A 174 -15.55 1.90 6.22
C GLN A 174 -16.12 1.97 4.79
N ARG A 175 -15.28 2.35 3.81
CA ARG A 175 -15.67 2.35 2.38
C ARG A 175 -15.89 0.95 1.83
N GLN A 176 -15.35 -0.08 2.49
CA GLN A 176 -15.51 -1.49 2.15
C GLN A 176 -16.71 -2.12 2.86
N ARG A 177 -17.46 -1.32 3.66
CA ARG A 177 -18.56 -1.78 4.52
C ARG A 177 -18.10 -2.86 5.51
N ILE A 178 -16.91 -2.68 6.09
CA ILE A 178 -16.34 -3.53 7.12
C ILE A 178 -16.34 -2.77 8.44
N ASP A 179 -16.89 -3.43 9.46
CA ASP A 179 -16.80 -3.04 10.85
C ASP A 179 -15.62 -3.79 11.48
N LEU A 180 -14.59 -3.06 11.92
CA LEU A 180 -13.39 -3.66 12.51
C LEU A 180 -13.65 -4.30 13.87
N ASP A 181 -14.72 -3.93 14.58
CA ASP A 181 -15.09 -4.56 15.85
C ASP A 181 -15.41 -6.05 15.66
N THR A 182 -15.79 -6.45 14.45
CA THR A 182 -16.01 -7.86 14.07
C THR A 182 -14.68 -8.65 13.95
N TYR A 183 -13.54 -7.93 13.85
CA TYR A 183 -12.21 -8.51 13.62
C TYR A 183 -11.20 -7.99 14.65
N PRO A 184 -11.28 -8.42 15.92
CA PRO A 184 -10.55 -7.79 17.03
C PRO A 184 -9.02 -7.85 16.88
N ALA A 185 -8.46 -8.90 16.29
CA ALA A 185 -7.03 -8.97 16.05
C ALA A 185 -6.59 -7.98 14.95
N VAL A 186 -7.40 -7.78 13.92
CA VAL A 186 -7.18 -6.74 12.90
C VAL A 186 -7.30 -5.35 13.52
N TYR A 187 -8.30 -5.10 14.36
CA TYR A 187 -8.47 -3.83 15.05
C TYR A 187 -7.23 -3.46 15.88
N ASN A 188 -6.75 -4.39 16.70
CA ASN A 188 -5.56 -4.17 17.52
C ASN A 188 -4.31 -3.90 16.69
N TRP A 189 -4.11 -4.65 15.60
CA TRP A 189 -3.01 -4.46 14.67
C TRP A 189 -3.15 -3.12 13.93
N PHE A 190 -4.34 -2.77 13.48
CA PHE A 190 -4.64 -1.50 12.81
C PHE A 190 -4.29 -0.30 13.69
N GLU A 191 -4.72 -0.31 14.95
CA GLU A 191 -4.44 0.77 15.92
C GLU A 191 -2.95 0.91 16.25
N ARG A 192 -2.23 -0.21 16.37
CA ARG A 192 -0.78 -0.16 16.58
C ARG A 192 -0.04 0.56 15.44
N ILE A 193 -0.48 0.38 14.20
CA ILE A 193 0.13 1.06 13.05
C ILE A 193 -0.38 2.51 12.97
N ARG A 194 -1.67 2.74 13.19
CA ARG A 194 -2.29 4.06 13.15
C ARG A 194 -1.60 5.06 14.08
N THR A 195 -1.20 4.61 15.27
CA THR A 195 -0.59 5.46 16.31
C THR A 195 0.91 5.67 16.12
N ARG A 196 1.54 5.09 15.10
CA ARG A 196 2.96 5.30 14.84
C ARG A 196 3.22 6.73 14.33
N PRO A 197 4.31 7.39 14.79
CA PRO A 197 4.65 8.73 14.29
C PRO A 197 4.86 8.79 12.78
N ALA A 198 5.44 7.76 12.18
CA ALA A 198 5.63 7.67 10.74
C ALA A 198 4.31 7.59 9.98
N THR A 199 3.31 6.88 10.52
CA THR A 199 1.97 6.83 9.92
C THR A 199 1.33 8.21 9.91
N ALA A 200 1.45 8.97 11.00
CA ALA A 200 0.93 10.34 11.06
C ALA A 200 1.59 11.24 10.01
N ARG A 201 2.93 11.17 9.85
CA ARG A 201 3.65 11.93 8.82
C ARG A 201 3.23 11.54 7.41
N ALA A 202 3.13 10.23 7.12
CA ALA A 202 2.70 9.74 5.81
C ALA A 202 1.29 10.22 5.43
N LEU A 203 0.35 10.22 6.37
CA LEU A 203 -1.01 10.72 6.14
C LEU A 203 -1.06 12.25 5.98
N LEU A 204 -0.22 12.99 6.69
CA LEU A 204 -0.09 14.43 6.53
C LEU A 204 0.39 14.81 5.12
N GLN A 205 1.37 14.09 4.57
CA GLN A 205 1.84 14.29 3.19
C GLN A 205 0.69 14.12 2.19
N ALA A 206 -0.19 13.14 2.41
CA ALA A 206 -1.37 12.92 1.60
C ALA A 206 -2.35 14.12 1.63
N GLN A 207 -2.59 14.68 2.81
CA GLN A 207 -3.48 15.83 3.00
C GLN A 207 -2.94 17.10 2.32
N LEU A 208 -1.65 17.39 2.49
CA LEU A 208 -0.99 18.53 1.86
C LEU A 208 -1.09 18.46 0.34
N HIS A 209 -0.96 17.24 -0.22
CA HIS A 209 -1.07 17.01 -1.66
C HIS A 209 -2.50 17.18 -2.19
N CYS A 210 -3.52 16.86 -1.40
CA CYS A 210 -4.92 17.09 -1.77
C CYS A 210 -5.28 18.58 -1.78
N ASN A 211 -4.72 19.35 -0.86
CA ASN A 211 -5.05 20.78 -0.70
C ASN A 211 -4.39 21.68 -1.76
N SER A 212 -3.22 21.30 -2.28
CA SER A 212 -2.54 22.02 -3.37
C SER A 212 -3.28 21.96 -4.74
N THR A 213 -4.44 21.32 -4.79
CA THR A 213 -5.28 21.20 -6.00
C THR A 213 -6.46 22.18 -6.00
N LYS A 214 -6.66 22.95 -4.92
CA LYS A 214 -7.78 23.90 -4.78
C LYS A 214 -7.37 25.37 -4.95
N ALA A 215 -6.13 25.61 -5.37
CA ALA A 215 -5.61 26.96 -5.68
C ALA A 215 -5.48 27.16 -7.18
#